data_95d82d58ba88f28b1af0ed4d88d592bd
#
_entry.id   95d82d58ba88f28b1af0ed4d88d592bd
#
_cell.length_a   1.000
_cell.length_b   1.000
_cell.length_c   1.000
_cell.angle_alpha   90.00
_cell.angle_beta   90.00
_cell.angle_gamma   90.00
#
_symmetry.space_group_name_H-M   'P 1'
#
loop_
_entity.id
_entity.type
_entity.pdbx_description
1 polymer ?
#
loop_
_entity_poly.entity_id
_entity_poly.type
_entity_poly.pdbx_seq_one_letter_code
_entity_poly.pdbx_strand_id
1 'polypeptide(L)'
;MKIVVLAGGISTERDVSLVTGKNVYNALCTKGHQVILLDVYLGYEGEVQNIFEQDIDWIAQVGSISEESPDLEAVKAMRKDGDKNFFGPNVLTICQESDVVFMALHGECGEDGKIQAAFDLFGIRYTGTDPTSSAICMDKAITKDLFKAYGISTPKGVHFTKENPIMEPVALPCVVKACCGGSSVGVTIANTKEEYQTAVKDTFRYGDKIVVEQYIKGREFSVGVIDGRALPVIEIAPLCGFYDYKNKYQAGSTVETCPAEIPQEATEGMQKCAEEAYRALRLKNYARMDFMMDAEGKYYCLEANTLPGMTSTSLLPQEAAAVGISFEDLCQKIVDMAV
;
A
#
# COMPACT_ATOMS: atom_id res chain seq x y z
N MET A 1 10.25 24.16 -0.71
CA MET A 1 9.28 23.80 0.34
C MET A 1 9.99 23.01 1.41
N LYS A 2 9.46 23.04 2.64
CA LYS A 2 9.83 22.17 3.74
C LYS A 2 8.97 20.91 3.70
N ILE A 3 9.58 19.76 3.48
CA ILE A 3 8.86 18.49 3.30
C ILE A 3 9.36 17.47 4.33
N VAL A 4 8.45 16.84 5.05
CA VAL A 4 8.75 15.65 5.84
C VAL A 4 8.37 14.42 5.03
N VAL A 5 9.30 13.51 4.78
CA VAL A 5 9.01 12.17 4.28
C VAL A 5 8.85 11.27 5.49
N LEU A 6 7.61 10.85 5.76
CA LEU A 6 7.27 10.05 6.91
C LEU A 6 7.31 8.56 6.54
N ALA A 7 8.17 7.79 7.20
CA ALA A 7 8.44 6.40 6.88
C ALA A 7 8.54 5.52 8.14
N GLY A 8 8.87 4.25 8.01
CA GLY A 8 9.09 3.31 9.10
C GLY A 8 7.79 2.82 9.75
N GLY A 9 7.61 3.09 11.02
CA GLY A 9 6.46 2.62 11.79
C GLY A 9 6.64 1.20 12.34
N ILE A 10 5.54 0.54 12.73
CA ILE A 10 5.50 -0.80 13.33
C ILE A 10 4.59 -1.75 12.55
N SER A 11 4.67 -1.74 11.22
CA SER A 11 4.01 -2.71 10.35
C SER A 11 5.00 -3.76 9.86
N THR A 12 4.49 -4.87 9.34
CA THR A 12 5.30 -5.91 8.68
C THR A 12 6.01 -5.41 7.41
N GLU A 13 5.62 -4.23 6.91
CA GLU A 13 6.20 -3.57 5.73
C GLU A 13 7.15 -2.42 6.09
N ARG A 14 7.63 -2.36 7.35
CA ARG A 14 8.53 -1.33 7.85
C ARG A 14 9.76 -1.10 6.97
N ASP A 15 10.46 -2.16 6.57
CA ASP A 15 11.69 -2.04 5.77
C ASP A 15 11.39 -1.48 4.38
N VAL A 16 10.28 -1.90 3.78
CA VAL A 16 9.78 -1.35 2.51
C VAL A 16 9.49 0.13 2.64
N SER A 17 8.86 0.53 3.74
CA SER A 17 8.56 1.93 4.05
C SER A 17 9.83 2.78 4.17
N LEU A 18 10.84 2.31 4.87
CA LEU A 18 12.11 3.02 5.01
C LEU A 18 12.84 3.18 3.67
N VAL A 19 12.87 2.14 2.83
CA VAL A 19 13.47 2.22 1.49
C VAL A 19 12.67 3.14 0.57
N THR A 20 11.33 3.05 0.59
CA THR A 20 10.44 4.01 -0.08
C THR A 20 10.77 5.43 0.36
N GLY A 21 10.81 5.68 1.67
CA GLY A 21 11.12 6.98 2.24
C GLY A 21 12.46 7.53 1.78
N LYS A 22 13.53 6.71 1.76
CA LYS A 22 14.86 7.10 1.26
C LYS A 22 14.83 7.50 -0.21
N ASN A 23 14.12 6.75 -1.06
CA ASN A 23 14.03 7.06 -2.48
C ASN A 23 13.30 8.38 -2.72
N VAL A 24 12.17 8.58 -2.05
CA VAL A 24 11.37 9.82 -2.12
C VAL A 24 12.17 11.00 -1.56
N TYR A 25 12.86 10.84 -0.44
CA TYR A 25 13.76 11.84 0.13
C TYR A 25 14.78 12.32 -0.91
N ASN A 26 15.51 11.40 -1.54
CA ASN A 26 16.50 11.73 -2.56
C ASN A 26 15.88 12.45 -3.76
N ALA A 27 14.73 11.97 -4.24
CA ALA A 27 14.02 12.58 -5.37
C ALA A 27 13.60 14.02 -5.07
N LEU A 28 13.02 14.27 -3.90
CA LEU A 28 12.59 15.61 -3.50
C LEU A 28 13.76 16.56 -3.19
N CYS A 29 14.88 16.05 -2.65
CA CYS A 29 16.12 16.83 -2.52
C CYS A 29 16.64 17.26 -3.91
N THR A 30 16.61 16.37 -4.90
CA THR A 30 17.00 16.68 -6.30
C THR A 30 16.12 17.77 -6.91
N LYS A 31 14.84 17.87 -6.48
CA LYS A 31 13.93 18.97 -6.87
C LYS A 31 14.17 20.27 -6.11
N GLY A 32 15.15 20.32 -5.21
CA GLY A 32 15.56 21.55 -4.49
C GLY A 32 14.70 21.85 -3.26
N HIS A 33 14.03 20.86 -2.69
CA HIS A 33 13.29 21.01 -1.44
C HIS A 33 14.20 20.82 -0.22
N GLN A 34 13.80 21.37 0.94
CA GLN A 34 14.35 21.05 2.25
C GLN A 34 13.58 19.84 2.78
N VAL A 35 14.23 18.67 2.84
CA VAL A 35 13.55 17.41 3.10
C VAL A 35 14.10 16.75 4.36
N ILE A 36 13.23 16.23 5.19
CA ILE A 36 13.55 15.42 6.37
C ILE A 36 12.95 14.03 6.16
N LEU A 37 13.75 12.96 6.30
CA LEU A 37 13.24 11.60 6.39
C LEU A 37 13.05 11.24 7.87
N LEU A 38 11.81 11.00 8.29
CA LEU A 38 11.46 10.80 9.68
C LEU A 38 10.76 9.46 9.90
N ASP A 39 11.27 8.67 10.83
CA ASP A 39 10.56 7.46 11.27
C ASP A 39 9.39 7.86 12.18
N VAL A 40 8.17 7.48 11.78
CA VAL A 40 6.95 7.85 12.51
C VAL A 40 6.89 7.29 13.92
N TYR A 41 7.49 6.11 14.12
CA TYR A 41 7.45 5.43 15.43
C TYR A 41 8.67 5.74 16.28
N LEU A 42 9.88 5.71 15.73
CA LEU A 42 11.10 6.01 16.49
C LEU A 42 11.29 7.51 16.73
N GLY A 43 10.81 8.36 15.83
CA GLY A 43 10.88 9.81 15.97
C GLY A 43 12.30 10.37 15.91
N TYR A 44 12.48 11.54 16.51
CA TYR A 44 13.74 12.26 16.61
C TYR A 44 13.95 12.82 18.02
N GLU A 45 15.05 12.44 18.69
CA GLU A 45 15.35 12.86 20.08
C GLU A 45 16.21 14.14 20.15
N GLY A 46 16.66 14.67 19.01
CA GLY A 46 17.52 15.86 18.97
C GLY A 46 16.74 17.18 19.11
N GLU A 47 17.46 18.28 18.97
CA GLU A 47 16.89 19.63 18.98
C GLU A 47 16.10 19.90 17.71
N VAL A 48 14.88 20.42 17.83
CA VAL A 48 13.99 20.67 16.70
C VAL A 48 14.02 22.12 16.18
N GLN A 49 14.65 23.03 16.91
CA GLN A 49 14.73 24.43 16.49
C GLN A 49 15.45 24.55 15.14
N ASN A 50 14.79 25.15 14.15
CA ASN A 50 15.31 25.28 12.78
C ASN A 50 15.73 23.93 12.15
N ILE A 51 14.99 22.86 12.44
CA ILE A 51 15.35 21.49 12.07
C ILE A 51 15.61 21.32 10.56
N PHE A 52 14.89 22.05 9.69
CA PHE A 52 15.08 22.01 8.24
C PHE A 52 16.36 22.69 7.76
N GLU A 53 17.07 23.42 8.62
CA GLU A 53 18.33 24.11 8.31
C GLU A 53 19.53 23.36 8.90
N GLN A 54 19.30 22.30 9.68
CA GLN A 54 20.36 21.51 10.30
C GLN A 54 20.98 20.54 9.31
N ASP A 55 22.30 20.38 9.35
CA ASP A 55 23.05 19.42 8.52
C ASP A 55 23.01 18.04 9.20
N ILE A 56 21.91 17.30 8.96
CA ILE A 56 21.68 15.97 9.51
C ILE A 56 21.59 14.96 8.35
N ASP A 57 22.34 13.88 8.44
CA ASP A 57 22.21 12.74 7.51
C ASP A 57 20.98 11.89 7.89
N TRP A 58 19.83 12.27 7.33
CA TRP A 58 18.55 11.61 7.60
C TRP A 58 18.45 10.19 7.04
N ILE A 59 19.34 9.79 6.13
CA ILE A 59 19.30 8.47 5.48
C ILE A 59 20.36 7.49 5.99
N ALA A 60 21.24 7.92 6.91
CA ALA A 60 22.36 7.13 7.42
C ALA A 60 21.95 5.78 8.02
N GLN A 61 20.76 5.68 8.58
CA GLN A 61 20.28 4.47 9.27
C GLN A 61 19.34 3.61 8.41
N VAL A 62 19.06 4.00 7.18
CA VAL A 62 18.17 3.24 6.29
C VAL A 62 18.93 2.08 5.66
N GLY A 63 18.56 0.86 6.03
CA GLY A 63 19.09 -0.40 5.49
C GLY A 63 18.48 -0.78 4.13
N SER A 64 18.53 -2.07 3.84
CA SER A 64 17.86 -2.73 2.71
C SER A 64 16.62 -3.49 3.19
N ILE A 65 15.73 -3.84 2.26
CA ILE A 65 14.58 -4.70 2.56
C ILE A 65 15.09 -6.11 2.87
N SER A 66 14.70 -6.64 4.05
CA SER A 66 15.00 -8.00 4.47
C SER A 66 14.15 -9.02 3.72
N GLU A 67 14.62 -10.27 3.60
CA GLU A 67 13.81 -11.40 3.11
C GLU A 67 12.73 -11.83 4.10
N GLU A 68 12.93 -11.54 5.39
CA GLU A 68 12.00 -11.81 6.48
C GLU A 68 11.34 -10.53 6.96
N SER A 69 10.13 -10.65 7.49
CA SER A 69 9.44 -9.52 8.12
C SER A 69 10.26 -8.98 9.30
N PRO A 70 10.27 -7.66 9.54
CA PRO A 70 11.03 -7.05 10.62
C PRO A 70 10.57 -7.55 12.00
N ASP A 71 11.50 -7.68 12.94
CA ASP A 71 11.20 -7.94 14.35
C ASP A 71 10.63 -6.68 15.01
N LEU A 72 9.30 -6.60 15.03
CA LEU A 72 8.59 -5.44 15.58
C LEU A 72 8.77 -5.28 17.09
N GLU A 73 9.02 -6.36 17.83
CA GLU A 73 9.30 -6.27 19.26
C GLU A 73 10.68 -5.65 19.51
N ALA A 74 11.67 -6.00 18.69
CA ALA A 74 12.96 -5.33 18.73
C ALA A 74 12.86 -3.83 18.40
N VAL A 75 12.03 -3.47 17.39
CA VAL A 75 11.78 -2.05 17.06
C VAL A 75 11.11 -1.31 18.23
N LYS A 76 10.10 -1.90 18.87
CA LYS A 76 9.46 -1.32 20.07
C LYS A 76 10.43 -1.12 21.20
N ALA A 77 11.34 -2.07 21.43
CA ALA A 77 12.36 -1.97 22.47
C ALA A 77 13.40 -0.86 22.24
N MET A 78 13.52 -0.31 21.02
CA MET A 78 14.40 0.83 20.74
C MET A 78 13.87 2.15 21.33
N ARG A 79 12.57 2.25 21.64
CA ARG A 79 11.99 3.47 22.23
C ARG A 79 12.26 3.56 23.72
N LYS A 80 12.85 4.69 24.13
CA LYS A 80 13.22 4.94 25.54
C LYS A 80 12.06 5.48 26.38
N ASP A 81 11.06 6.11 25.74
CA ASP A 81 9.89 6.71 26.41
C ASP A 81 8.76 5.69 26.69
N GLY A 82 8.98 4.41 26.34
CA GLY A 82 7.95 3.38 26.30
C GLY A 82 6.95 3.66 25.15
N ASP A 83 6.26 2.65 24.67
CA ASP A 83 5.40 2.76 23.48
C ASP A 83 3.96 3.23 23.78
N LYS A 84 3.79 4.16 24.70
CA LYS A 84 2.47 4.71 25.09
C LYS A 84 1.77 5.43 23.95
N ASN A 85 2.54 6.07 23.06
CA ASN A 85 2.05 6.82 21.91
C ASN A 85 2.62 6.22 20.64
N PHE A 86 1.82 6.14 19.58
CA PHE A 86 2.30 5.67 18.28
C PHE A 86 3.37 6.61 17.69
N PHE A 87 3.13 7.93 17.74
CA PHE A 87 4.10 8.90 17.27
C PHE A 87 5.32 8.96 18.22
N GLY A 88 6.50 8.77 17.65
CA GLY A 88 7.76 8.92 18.37
C GLY A 88 8.05 10.35 18.79
N PRO A 89 9.13 10.59 19.57
CA PRO A 89 9.52 11.91 19.99
C PRO A 89 9.59 12.90 18.82
N ASN A 90 9.04 14.09 19.01
CA ASN A 90 9.06 15.23 18.08
C ASN A 90 8.42 15.00 16.70
N VAL A 91 7.83 13.86 16.40
CA VAL A 91 7.24 13.59 15.08
C VAL A 91 6.18 14.64 14.70
N LEU A 92 5.19 14.84 15.57
CA LEU A 92 4.12 15.81 15.30
C LEU A 92 4.65 17.24 15.20
N THR A 93 5.60 17.62 16.07
CA THR A 93 6.21 18.96 16.04
C THR A 93 6.92 19.22 14.72
N ILE A 94 7.74 18.27 14.25
CA ILE A 94 8.47 18.40 12.97
C ILE A 94 7.49 18.41 11.78
N CYS A 95 6.47 17.57 11.81
CA CYS A 95 5.44 17.55 10.76
C CYS A 95 4.64 18.86 10.71
N GLN A 96 4.35 19.50 11.85
CA GLN A 96 3.67 20.80 11.89
C GLN A 96 4.51 21.96 11.36
N GLU A 97 5.84 21.86 11.39
CA GLU A 97 6.76 22.86 10.82
C GLU A 97 6.96 22.68 9.30
N SER A 98 6.48 21.60 8.71
CA SER A 98 6.57 21.33 7.27
C SER A 98 5.43 21.99 6.49
N ASP A 99 5.66 22.24 5.21
CA ASP A 99 4.61 22.66 4.28
C ASP A 99 3.68 21.50 3.94
N VAL A 100 4.25 20.27 3.88
CA VAL A 100 3.54 19.03 3.59
C VAL A 100 4.34 17.81 4.09
N VAL A 101 3.61 16.75 4.47
CA VAL A 101 4.17 15.44 4.81
C VAL A 101 3.95 14.48 3.64
N PHE A 102 5.03 13.95 3.07
CA PHE A 102 4.94 12.84 2.13
C PHE A 102 4.79 11.53 2.90
N MET A 103 3.67 10.85 2.71
CA MET A 103 3.36 9.58 3.37
C MET A 103 4.05 8.43 2.64
N ALA A 104 5.22 8.01 3.13
CA ALA A 104 5.98 6.86 2.62
C ALA A 104 5.79 5.61 3.50
N LEU A 105 4.63 5.51 4.14
CA LEU A 105 4.24 4.42 5.03
C LEU A 105 3.54 3.31 4.25
N HIS A 106 3.61 2.08 4.75
CA HIS A 106 2.92 0.93 4.17
C HIS A 106 2.28 0.08 5.27
N GLY A 107 1.13 -0.54 4.92
CA GLY A 107 0.39 -1.42 5.81
C GLY A 107 -0.32 -0.71 6.96
N GLU A 108 -0.45 -1.41 8.08
CA GLU A 108 -1.17 -0.92 9.26
C GLU A 108 -0.58 0.39 9.79
N CYS A 109 -1.46 1.26 10.27
CA CYS A 109 -1.20 2.62 10.71
C CYS A 109 -0.85 3.62 9.60
N GLY A 110 -0.29 3.18 8.48
CA GLY A 110 0.00 4.03 7.32
C GLY A 110 -1.19 4.16 6.37
N GLU A 111 -1.84 3.04 6.06
CA GLU A 111 -2.89 2.95 5.04
C GLU A 111 -4.30 2.75 5.61
N ASP A 112 -4.49 2.75 6.93
CA ASP A 112 -5.76 2.50 7.59
C ASP A 112 -6.51 3.75 8.07
N GLY A 113 -5.99 4.94 7.74
CA GLY A 113 -6.60 6.24 8.04
C GLY A 113 -6.29 6.80 9.43
N LYS A 114 -5.60 6.08 10.29
CA LYS A 114 -5.31 6.54 11.67
C LYS A 114 -4.40 7.76 11.70
N ILE A 115 -3.28 7.73 10.96
CA ILE A 115 -2.34 8.84 10.88
C ILE A 115 -2.98 10.01 10.15
N GLN A 116 -3.69 9.75 9.05
CA GLN A 116 -4.42 10.76 8.29
C GLN A 116 -5.42 11.52 9.18
N ALA A 117 -6.20 10.80 10.00
CA ALA A 117 -7.12 11.41 10.95
C ALA A 117 -6.43 12.26 12.03
N ALA A 118 -5.28 11.80 12.53
CA ALA A 118 -4.48 12.59 13.45
C ALA A 118 -3.96 13.88 12.76
N PHE A 119 -3.46 13.78 11.54
CA PHE A 119 -2.96 14.93 10.79
C PHE A 119 -4.04 15.94 10.46
N ASP A 120 -5.26 15.50 10.12
CA ASP A 120 -6.40 16.39 9.93
C ASP A 120 -6.68 17.19 11.22
N LEU A 121 -6.65 16.56 12.41
CA LEU A 121 -6.88 17.24 13.67
C LEU A 121 -5.76 18.23 14.05
N PHE A 122 -4.52 17.96 13.64
CA PHE A 122 -3.38 18.85 13.87
C PHE A 122 -3.16 19.88 12.77
N GLY A 123 -3.98 19.88 11.70
CA GLY A 123 -3.85 20.79 10.57
C GLY A 123 -2.59 20.53 9.72
N ILE A 124 -2.07 19.31 9.73
CA ILE A 124 -0.89 18.89 8.97
C ILE A 124 -1.35 18.41 7.58
N ARG A 125 -0.79 19.01 6.51
CA ARG A 125 -1.03 18.55 5.14
C ARG A 125 -0.22 17.30 4.84
N TYR A 126 -0.80 16.37 4.10
CA TYR A 126 -0.14 15.10 3.76
C TYR A 126 -0.54 14.61 2.37
N THR A 127 0.31 13.79 1.75
CA THR A 127 0.05 13.16 0.46
C THR A 127 -0.81 11.90 0.63
N GLY A 128 -1.54 11.53 -0.42
CA GLY A 128 -2.43 10.38 -0.43
C GLY A 128 -3.88 10.75 -0.16
N THR A 129 -4.71 9.76 0.16
CA THR A 129 -6.14 9.93 0.36
C THR A 129 -6.51 10.23 1.82
N ASP A 130 -7.75 10.62 2.06
CA ASP A 130 -8.26 10.98 3.40
C ASP A 130 -8.45 9.75 4.32
N PRO A 131 -8.70 9.98 5.64
CA PRO A 131 -8.84 8.89 6.62
C PRO A 131 -9.95 7.89 6.26
N THR A 132 -11.10 8.37 5.78
CA THR A 132 -12.25 7.52 5.48
C THR A 132 -11.95 6.60 4.31
N SER A 133 -11.41 7.13 3.23
CA SER A 133 -11.06 6.34 2.04
C SER A 133 -9.93 5.35 2.34
N SER A 134 -8.93 5.74 3.15
CA SER A 134 -7.86 4.83 3.62
C SER A 134 -8.45 3.66 4.42
N ALA A 135 -9.31 3.93 5.40
CA ALA A 135 -9.93 2.89 6.22
C ALA A 135 -10.81 1.94 5.40
N ILE A 136 -11.54 2.47 4.42
CA ILE A 136 -12.37 1.66 3.51
C ILE A 136 -11.49 0.72 2.68
N CYS A 137 -10.41 1.23 2.08
CA CYS A 137 -9.52 0.43 1.24
C CYS A 137 -8.76 -0.64 2.03
N MET A 138 -8.40 -0.36 3.28
CA MET A 138 -7.76 -1.33 4.16
C MET A 138 -8.69 -2.50 4.51
N ASP A 139 -10.00 -2.29 4.68
CA ASP A 139 -10.99 -3.38 4.90
C ASP A 139 -11.50 -3.93 3.58
N LYS A 140 -10.93 -5.08 3.15
CA LYS A 140 -11.31 -5.76 1.90
C LYS A 140 -12.79 -6.13 1.83
N ALA A 141 -13.47 -6.38 2.96
CA ALA A 141 -14.89 -6.67 2.97
C ALA A 141 -15.72 -5.43 2.58
N ILE A 142 -15.39 -4.27 3.17
CA ILE A 142 -16.07 -3.00 2.85
C ILE A 142 -15.76 -2.60 1.40
N THR A 143 -14.50 -2.69 0.98
CA THR A 143 -14.09 -2.41 -0.40
C THR A 143 -14.91 -3.25 -1.40
N LYS A 144 -15.05 -4.56 -1.16
CA LYS A 144 -15.80 -5.46 -2.03
C LYS A 144 -17.30 -5.18 -2.04
N ASP A 145 -17.87 -4.79 -0.93
CA ASP A 145 -19.29 -4.40 -0.87
C ASP A 145 -19.54 -3.10 -1.65
N LEU A 146 -18.63 -2.14 -1.60
CA LEU A 146 -18.67 -0.95 -2.45
C LEU A 146 -18.48 -1.31 -3.93
N PHE A 147 -17.51 -2.17 -4.28
CA PHE A 147 -17.34 -2.63 -5.65
C PHE A 147 -18.63 -3.23 -6.21
N LYS A 148 -19.30 -4.11 -5.45
CA LYS A 148 -20.60 -4.67 -5.83
C LYS A 148 -21.66 -3.58 -6.02
N ALA A 149 -21.75 -2.63 -5.08
CA ALA A 149 -22.75 -1.56 -5.12
C ALA A 149 -22.57 -0.62 -6.34
N TYR A 150 -21.33 -0.41 -6.77
CA TYR A 150 -21.00 0.42 -7.93
C TYR A 150 -20.82 -0.36 -9.23
N GLY A 151 -21.08 -1.66 -9.24
CA GLY A 151 -20.98 -2.50 -10.45
C GLY A 151 -19.55 -2.79 -10.92
N ILE A 152 -18.55 -2.61 -10.06
CA ILE A 152 -17.14 -2.90 -10.34
C ILE A 152 -16.95 -4.41 -10.29
N SER A 153 -16.34 -4.97 -11.34
CA SER A 153 -16.04 -6.40 -11.44
C SER A 153 -15.03 -6.79 -10.36
N THR A 154 -15.41 -7.69 -9.45
CA THR A 154 -14.56 -8.26 -8.39
C THR A 154 -14.87 -9.75 -8.23
N PRO A 155 -13.92 -10.61 -7.78
CA PRO A 155 -14.21 -12.01 -7.52
C PRO A 155 -15.40 -12.17 -6.58
N LYS A 156 -16.31 -13.09 -6.92
CA LYS A 156 -17.46 -13.40 -6.06
C LYS A 156 -16.96 -13.97 -4.74
N GLY A 157 -17.56 -13.53 -3.64
CA GLY A 157 -17.12 -13.97 -2.33
C GLY A 157 -18.06 -13.56 -1.22
N VAL A 158 -17.72 -14.02 -0.02
CA VAL A 158 -18.37 -13.72 1.25
C VAL A 158 -17.33 -13.26 2.26
N HIS A 159 -17.78 -12.55 3.27
CA HIS A 159 -16.94 -12.22 4.43
C HIS A 159 -17.70 -12.56 5.72
N PHE A 160 -16.96 -12.90 6.75
CA PHE A 160 -17.53 -13.29 8.04
C PHE A 160 -16.50 -13.08 9.17
N THR A 161 -17.01 -13.11 10.39
CA THR A 161 -16.21 -12.89 11.61
C THR A 161 -15.90 -14.20 12.32
N LYS A 162 -14.94 -14.12 13.24
CA LYS A 162 -14.52 -15.26 14.09
C LYS A 162 -15.64 -15.79 14.98
N GLU A 163 -16.57 -14.92 15.38
CA GLU A 163 -17.72 -15.31 16.19
C GLU A 163 -18.76 -16.13 15.40
N ASN A 164 -18.84 -15.90 14.07
CA ASN A 164 -19.80 -16.57 13.20
C ASN A 164 -19.09 -17.13 11.94
N PRO A 165 -18.19 -18.11 12.10
CA PRO A 165 -17.39 -18.60 10.98
C PRO A 165 -18.23 -19.47 10.04
N ILE A 166 -18.03 -19.28 8.73
CA ILE A 166 -18.58 -20.16 7.70
C ILE A 166 -17.54 -21.25 7.43
N MET A 167 -17.81 -22.49 7.89
CA MET A 167 -16.88 -23.62 7.77
C MET A 167 -17.13 -24.50 6.54
N GLU A 168 -18.20 -24.26 5.78
CA GLU A 168 -18.47 -24.89 4.49
C GLU A 168 -18.08 -23.93 3.36
N PRO A 169 -17.20 -24.33 2.41
CA PRO A 169 -16.81 -23.45 1.32
C PRO A 169 -17.98 -23.17 0.38
N VAL A 170 -18.15 -21.90 -0.01
CA VAL A 170 -19.20 -21.48 -0.97
C VAL A 170 -18.86 -21.98 -2.38
N ALA A 171 -17.56 -22.04 -2.71
CA ALA A 171 -17.03 -22.58 -3.95
C ALA A 171 -15.59 -23.06 -3.72
N LEU A 172 -15.11 -23.95 -4.57
CA LEU A 172 -13.71 -24.42 -4.63
C LEU A 172 -13.26 -24.45 -6.09
N PRO A 173 -11.99 -24.09 -6.38
CA PRO A 173 -11.03 -23.50 -5.44
C PRO A 173 -11.43 -22.09 -5.00
N CYS A 174 -11.00 -21.69 -3.81
CA CYS A 174 -11.24 -20.35 -3.27
C CYS A 174 -9.98 -19.76 -2.64
N VAL A 175 -9.98 -18.44 -2.46
CA VAL A 175 -8.94 -17.70 -1.74
C VAL A 175 -9.50 -17.27 -0.39
N VAL A 176 -8.79 -17.63 0.68
CA VAL A 176 -9.08 -17.20 2.06
C VAL A 176 -8.05 -16.17 2.47
N LYS A 177 -8.47 -15.01 2.94
CA LYS A 177 -7.57 -13.91 3.34
C LYS A 177 -8.14 -13.06 4.47
N ALA A 178 -7.27 -12.45 5.28
CA ALA A 178 -7.68 -11.48 6.28
C ALA A 178 -8.32 -10.24 5.60
N CYS A 179 -9.32 -9.64 6.23
CA CYS A 179 -9.94 -8.41 5.71
C CYS A 179 -8.96 -7.23 5.71
N CYS A 180 -8.17 -7.09 6.77
CA CYS A 180 -7.16 -6.05 6.91
C CYS A 180 -5.76 -6.68 6.81
N GLY A 181 -4.81 -5.91 6.28
CA GLY A 181 -3.43 -6.35 6.07
C GLY A 181 -3.02 -6.29 4.61
N GLY A 182 -1.70 -6.40 4.39
CA GLY A 182 -1.05 -6.23 3.08
C GLY A 182 -0.09 -7.38 2.75
N SER A 183 0.65 -7.20 1.65
CA SER A 183 1.76 -8.05 1.20
C SER A 183 1.46 -9.55 1.12
N SER A 184 0.21 -9.93 0.83
CA SER A 184 -0.24 -11.32 0.71
C SER A 184 -0.07 -12.16 1.99
N VAL A 185 0.17 -11.52 3.15
CA VAL A 185 0.26 -12.23 4.44
C VAL A 185 -1.11 -12.80 4.82
N GLY A 186 -1.15 -14.08 5.20
CA GLY A 186 -2.40 -14.75 5.55
C GLY A 186 -3.33 -15.03 4.37
N VAL A 187 -2.83 -15.05 3.14
CA VAL A 187 -3.56 -15.45 1.94
C VAL A 187 -3.32 -16.94 1.66
N THR A 188 -4.40 -17.70 1.51
CA THR A 188 -4.34 -19.14 1.22
C THR A 188 -5.31 -19.51 0.10
N ILE A 189 -4.84 -20.26 -0.90
CA ILE A 189 -5.67 -20.89 -1.92
C ILE A 189 -6.09 -22.27 -1.40
N ALA A 190 -7.39 -22.50 -1.26
CA ALA A 190 -7.93 -23.79 -0.82
C ALA A 190 -8.61 -24.51 -1.99
N ASN A 191 -8.19 -25.74 -2.26
CA ASN A 191 -8.71 -26.59 -3.33
C ASN A 191 -9.69 -27.64 -2.79
N THR A 192 -9.59 -27.97 -1.51
CA THR A 192 -10.46 -28.94 -0.82
C THR A 192 -11.14 -28.32 0.39
N LYS A 193 -12.17 -29.00 0.90
CA LYS A 193 -12.87 -28.58 2.11
C LYS A 193 -11.94 -28.57 3.33
N GLU A 194 -11.07 -29.52 3.44
CA GLU A 194 -10.10 -29.67 4.53
C GLU A 194 -9.09 -28.53 4.51
N GLU A 195 -8.54 -28.21 3.31
CA GLU A 195 -7.66 -27.04 3.11
C GLU A 195 -8.39 -25.74 3.48
N TYR A 196 -9.63 -25.59 3.05
CA TYR A 196 -10.46 -24.44 3.39
C TYR A 196 -10.64 -24.26 4.90
N GLN A 197 -11.00 -25.32 5.61
CA GLN A 197 -11.21 -25.28 7.05
C GLN A 197 -9.93 -24.95 7.81
N THR A 198 -8.79 -25.43 7.33
CA THR A 198 -7.47 -25.09 7.87
C THR A 198 -7.14 -23.64 7.60
N ALA A 199 -7.30 -23.18 6.35
CA ALA A 199 -7.07 -21.79 5.94
C ALA A 199 -7.90 -20.79 6.75
N VAL A 200 -9.21 -21.07 6.98
CA VAL A 200 -10.08 -20.25 7.82
C VAL A 200 -9.52 -20.08 9.23
N LYS A 201 -9.11 -21.20 9.87
CA LYS A 201 -8.55 -21.18 11.24
C LYS A 201 -7.24 -20.41 11.31
N ASP A 202 -6.37 -20.61 10.32
CA ASP A 202 -5.05 -19.96 10.28
C ASP A 202 -5.15 -18.47 9.97
N THR A 203 -6.05 -18.08 9.06
CA THR A 203 -6.27 -16.68 8.70
C THR A 203 -6.81 -15.86 9.87
N PHE A 204 -7.60 -16.45 10.79
CA PHE A 204 -8.02 -15.78 12.02
C PHE A 204 -6.89 -15.46 13.03
N ARG A 205 -5.66 -15.86 12.77
CA ARG A 205 -4.48 -15.38 13.51
C ARG A 205 -4.08 -13.95 13.12
N TYR A 206 -4.54 -13.50 11.93
CA TYR A 206 -4.22 -12.18 11.37
C TYR A 206 -5.36 -11.16 11.52
N GLY A 207 -6.49 -11.54 12.11
CA GLY A 207 -7.61 -10.65 12.36
C GLY A 207 -8.92 -11.37 12.65
N ASP A 208 -9.91 -10.64 13.11
CA ASP A 208 -11.20 -11.20 13.52
C ASP A 208 -12.24 -11.26 12.39
N LYS A 209 -11.90 -10.76 11.19
CA LYS A 209 -12.74 -10.79 10.00
C LYS A 209 -11.92 -11.30 8.81
N ILE A 210 -12.51 -12.19 8.02
CA ILE A 210 -11.90 -12.74 6.81
C ILE A 210 -12.82 -12.60 5.60
N VAL A 211 -12.20 -12.56 4.43
CA VAL A 211 -12.83 -12.65 3.11
C VAL A 211 -12.50 -14.01 2.50
N VAL A 212 -13.53 -14.65 1.96
CA VAL A 212 -13.39 -15.85 1.11
C VAL A 212 -13.93 -15.50 -0.27
N GLU A 213 -13.14 -15.70 -1.29
CA GLU A 213 -13.52 -15.34 -2.65
C GLU A 213 -13.15 -16.44 -3.66
N GLN A 214 -13.87 -16.43 -4.79
CA GLN A 214 -13.56 -17.30 -5.90
C GLN A 214 -12.10 -17.14 -6.32
N TYR A 215 -11.38 -18.24 -6.47
CA TYR A 215 -10.05 -18.23 -7.06
C TYR A 215 -10.15 -17.93 -8.56
N ILE A 216 -9.51 -16.88 -9.01
CA ILE A 216 -9.39 -16.53 -10.42
C ILE A 216 -8.05 -17.05 -10.92
N LYS A 217 -8.11 -18.10 -11.76
CA LYS A 217 -6.90 -18.61 -12.42
C LYS A 217 -6.61 -17.75 -13.64
N GLY A 218 -5.48 -17.06 -13.64
CA GLY A 218 -5.14 -16.18 -14.75
C GLY A 218 -3.87 -15.39 -14.55
N ARG A 219 -3.81 -14.23 -15.21
CA ARG A 219 -2.70 -13.28 -15.19
C ARG A 219 -3.01 -12.15 -14.19
N GLU A 220 -1.98 -11.67 -13.51
CA GLU A 220 -2.09 -10.57 -12.53
C GLU A 220 -1.64 -9.26 -13.16
N PHE A 221 -2.38 -8.18 -12.87
CA PHE A 221 -2.13 -6.84 -13.39
C PHE A 221 -2.32 -5.79 -12.30
N SER A 222 -1.75 -4.64 -12.55
CA SER A 222 -1.96 -3.46 -11.74
C SER A 222 -2.19 -2.22 -12.59
N VAL A 223 -2.90 -1.24 -12.03
CA VAL A 223 -3.17 0.04 -12.65
C VAL A 223 -3.08 1.15 -11.61
N GLY A 224 -2.08 1.99 -11.74
CA GLY A 224 -1.96 3.23 -10.99
C GLY A 224 -2.98 4.25 -11.47
N VAL A 225 -3.53 5.02 -10.54
CA VAL A 225 -4.41 6.16 -10.84
C VAL A 225 -3.85 7.39 -10.16
N ILE A 226 -3.61 8.45 -10.92
CA ILE A 226 -3.12 9.74 -10.43
C ILE A 226 -4.14 10.82 -10.82
N ASP A 227 -4.64 11.55 -9.85
CA ASP A 227 -5.65 12.61 -10.05
C ASP A 227 -6.87 12.09 -10.86
N GLY A 228 -7.31 10.88 -10.53
CA GLY A 228 -8.45 10.23 -11.17
C GLY A 228 -8.22 9.72 -12.60
N ARG A 229 -6.97 9.72 -13.09
CA ARG A 229 -6.59 9.21 -14.42
C ARG A 229 -5.71 7.99 -14.30
N ALA A 230 -6.09 6.93 -14.99
CA ALA A 230 -5.35 5.69 -15.02
C ALA A 230 -4.03 5.81 -15.80
N LEU A 231 -2.99 5.22 -15.26
CA LEU A 231 -1.70 4.98 -15.93
C LEU A 231 -1.79 3.74 -16.85
N PRO A 232 -0.76 3.43 -17.66
CA PRO A 232 -0.69 2.19 -18.39
C PRO A 232 -0.80 0.96 -17.48
N VAL A 233 -1.50 -0.07 -17.94
CA VAL A 233 -1.58 -1.35 -17.24
C VAL A 233 -0.20 -1.99 -17.18
N ILE A 234 0.20 -2.48 -16.01
CA ILE A 234 1.40 -3.29 -15.82
C ILE A 234 1.03 -4.73 -15.53
N GLU A 235 1.66 -5.68 -16.20
CA GLU A 235 1.53 -7.12 -15.91
C GLU A 235 2.57 -7.56 -14.88
N ILE A 236 2.15 -8.44 -13.99
CA ILE A 236 2.94 -9.00 -12.91
C ILE A 236 3.01 -10.52 -13.10
N ALA A 237 4.18 -11.04 -13.47
CA ALA A 237 4.39 -12.46 -13.73
C ALA A 237 5.48 -13.02 -12.80
N PRO A 238 5.12 -13.54 -11.59
CA PRO A 238 6.08 -14.19 -10.71
C PRO A 238 6.73 -15.40 -11.39
N LEU A 239 8.05 -15.56 -11.25
CA LEU A 239 8.78 -16.70 -11.82
C LEU A 239 8.43 -18.01 -11.12
N CYS A 240 8.00 -17.97 -9.86
CA CYS A 240 7.57 -19.11 -9.08
C CYS A 240 6.41 -18.76 -8.15
N GLY A 241 5.39 -19.62 -8.08
CA GLY A 241 4.27 -19.46 -7.14
C GLY A 241 3.28 -18.34 -7.51
N PHE A 242 2.93 -17.53 -6.55
CA PHE A 242 2.06 -16.36 -6.69
C PHE A 242 2.78 -15.10 -6.19
N TYR A 243 2.20 -13.92 -6.40
CA TYR A 243 2.80 -12.64 -6.03
C TYR A 243 2.73 -12.41 -4.51
N ASP A 244 3.55 -13.16 -3.75
CA ASP A 244 3.71 -13.07 -2.31
C ASP A 244 4.75 -12.02 -1.89
N TYR A 245 5.01 -11.88 -0.59
CA TYR A 245 5.96 -10.92 -0.04
C TYR A 245 7.34 -11.02 -0.69
N LYS A 246 7.85 -12.23 -0.86
CA LYS A 246 9.16 -12.48 -1.47
C LYS A 246 9.18 -12.02 -2.93
N ASN A 247 8.16 -12.40 -3.71
CA ASN A 247 8.05 -12.05 -5.12
C ASN A 247 7.78 -10.55 -5.35
N LYS A 248 7.25 -9.83 -4.35
CA LYS A 248 7.02 -8.38 -4.40
C LYS A 248 8.28 -7.55 -4.22
N TYR A 249 9.19 -7.98 -3.34
CA TYR A 249 10.29 -7.12 -2.89
C TYR A 249 11.68 -7.65 -3.23
N GLN A 250 11.80 -8.88 -3.71
CA GLN A 250 13.08 -9.46 -4.14
C GLN A 250 13.32 -9.21 -5.63
N ALA A 251 14.35 -8.44 -5.95
CA ALA A 251 14.70 -8.13 -7.33
C ALA A 251 14.93 -9.42 -8.16
N GLY A 252 14.29 -9.50 -9.34
CA GLY A 252 14.43 -10.61 -10.26
C GLY A 252 13.56 -11.84 -9.94
N SER A 253 12.67 -11.80 -8.94
CA SER A 253 11.71 -12.86 -8.64
C SER A 253 10.41 -12.78 -9.45
N THR A 254 10.14 -11.62 -10.03
CA THR A 254 8.95 -11.32 -10.84
C THR A 254 9.36 -10.64 -12.13
N VAL A 255 8.72 -10.97 -13.23
CA VAL A 255 8.81 -10.23 -14.50
C VAL A 255 7.64 -9.24 -14.54
N GLU A 256 7.97 -7.97 -14.68
CA GLU A 256 7.00 -6.88 -14.76
C GLU A 256 7.07 -6.27 -16.16
N THR A 257 5.93 -6.18 -16.85
CA THR A 257 5.85 -5.67 -18.24
C THR A 257 4.90 -4.47 -18.28
N CYS A 258 5.43 -3.29 -18.55
CA CYS A 258 4.66 -2.06 -18.67
C CYS A 258 5.02 -1.27 -19.95
N PRO A 259 4.06 -0.96 -20.84
CA PRO A 259 2.65 -1.41 -20.84
C PRO A 259 2.51 -2.92 -21.00
N ALA A 260 1.47 -3.49 -20.38
CA ALA A 260 1.17 -4.93 -20.48
C ALA A 260 0.84 -5.35 -21.91
N GLU A 261 1.30 -6.54 -22.32
CA GLU A 261 1.00 -7.14 -23.64
C GLU A 261 -0.35 -7.85 -23.61
N ILE A 262 -1.43 -7.07 -23.71
CA ILE A 262 -2.83 -7.52 -23.73
C ILE A 262 -3.62 -6.78 -24.82
N PRO A 263 -4.79 -7.30 -25.27
CA PRO A 263 -5.65 -6.59 -26.22
C PRO A 263 -6.02 -5.18 -25.72
N GLN A 264 -6.08 -4.23 -26.64
CA GLN A 264 -6.39 -2.82 -26.33
C GLN A 264 -7.73 -2.69 -25.57
N GLU A 265 -8.74 -3.46 -25.94
CA GLU A 265 -10.03 -3.47 -25.25
C GLU A 265 -9.92 -3.86 -23.79
N ALA A 266 -9.05 -4.84 -23.45
CA ALA A 266 -8.78 -5.23 -22.07
C ALA A 266 -8.01 -4.13 -21.31
N THR A 267 -7.03 -3.49 -21.96
CA THR A 267 -6.29 -2.35 -21.40
C THR A 267 -7.24 -1.21 -21.04
N GLU A 268 -8.01 -0.73 -22.00
CA GLU A 268 -8.97 0.37 -21.81
C GLU A 268 -10.04 0.02 -20.76
N GLY A 269 -10.49 -1.23 -20.78
CA GLY A 269 -11.45 -1.75 -19.80
C GLY A 269 -10.91 -1.76 -18.37
N MET A 270 -9.68 -2.24 -18.16
CA MET A 270 -9.04 -2.22 -16.82
C MET A 270 -8.77 -0.80 -16.36
N GLN A 271 -8.27 0.08 -17.23
CA GLN A 271 -8.04 1.48 -16.90
C GLN A 271 -9.33 2.19 -16.47
N LYS A 272 -10.41 2.01 -17.23
CA LYS A 272 -11.72 2.54 -16.88
C LYS A 272 -12.23 1.98 -15.55
N CYS A 273 -12.08 0.67 -15.32
CA CYS A 273 -12.47 0.02 -14.08
C CYS A 273 -11.66 0.58 -12.88
N ALA A 274 -10.35 0.83 -13.05
CA ALA A 274 -9.51 1.43 -12.03
C ALA A 274 -9.97 2.87 -11.68
N GLU A 275 -10.32 3.69 -12.69
CA GLU A 275 -10.88 5.02 -12.48
C GLU A 275 -12.26 4.98 -11.80
N GLU A 276 -13.09 4.01 -12.15
CA GLU A 276 -14.40 3.80 -11.50
C GLU A 276 -14.22 3.37 -10.05
N ALA A 277 -13.28 2.46 -9.75
CA ALA A 277 -12.91 2.05 -8.40
C ALA A 277 -12.39 3.24 -7.58
N TYR A 278 -11.50 4.04 -8.14
CA TYR A 278 -10.98 5.26 -7.53
C TYR A 278 -12.12 6.21 -7.11
N ARG A 279 -13.09 6.45 -7.99
CA ARG A 279 -14.26 7.29 -7.69
C ARG A 279 -15.20 6.66 -6.65
N ALA A 280 -15.47 5.36 -6.76
CA ALA A 280 -16.36 4.64 -5.85
C ALA A 280 -15.82 4.62 -4.40
N LEU A 281 -14.51 4.48 -4.24
CA LEU A 281 -13.81 4.51 -2.96
C LEU A 281 -13.49 5.94 -2.50
N ARG A 282 -13.86 6.98 -3.27
CA ARG A 282 -13.62 8.41 -2.99
C ARG A 282 -12.15 8.72 -2.78
N LEU A 283 -11.27 8.02 -3.47
CA LEU A 283 -9.83 8.23 -3.38
C LEU A 283 -9.44 9.63 -3.86
N LYS A 284 -8.31 10.11 -3.35
CA LYS A 284 -7.70 11.39 -3.73
C LYS A 284 -6.24 11.17 -4.09
N ASN A 285 -5.68 12.13 -4.81
CA ASN A 285 -4.29 12.21 -5.21
C ASN A 285 -3.87 10.99 -6.05
N TYR A 286 -3.47 9.90 -5.46
CA TYR A 286 -3.02 8.71 -6.16
C TYR A 286 -3.41 7.43 -5.42
N ALA A 287 -3.50 6.34 -6.16
CA ALA A 287 -3.73 4.99 -5.63
C ALA A 287 -3.35 3.96 -6.70
N ARG A 288 -3.34 2.69 -6.35
CA ARG A 288 -3.10 1.57 -7.27
C ARG A 288 -4.18 0.50 -7.08
N MET A 289 -4.76 0.05 -8.18
CA MET A 289 -5.75 -1.02 -8.23
C MET A 289 -5.12 -2.29 -8.78
N ASP A 290 -5.30 -3.40 -8.07
CA ASP A 290 -4.75 -4.70 -8.46
C ASP A 290 -5.84 -5.59 -9.06
N PHE A 291 -5.52 -6.32 -10.13
CA PHE A 291 -6.46 -7.09 -10.93
C PHE A 291 -5.96 -8.52 -11.21
N MET A 292 -6.93 -9.43 -11.33
CA MET A 292 -6.72 -10.71 -12.02
C MET A 292 -7.51 -10.72 -13.31
N MET A 293 -6.96 -11.32 -14.38
CA MET A 293 -7.67 -11.57 -15.64
C MET A 293 -7.65 -13.08 -15.93
N ASP A 294 -8.84 -13.65 -16.15
CA ASP A 294 -9.00 -15.07 -16.50
C ASP A 294 -8.61 -15.37 -17.95
N ALA A 295 -8.68 -16.67 -18.34
CA ALA A 295 -8.33 -17.13 -19.68
C ALA A 295 -9.28 -16.61 -20.77
N GLU A 296 -10.50 -16.24 -20.39
CA GLU A 296 -11.52 -15.66 -21.26
C GLU A 296 -11.34 -14.14 -21.45
N GLY A 297 -10.34 -13.53 -20.80
CA GLY A 297 -10.04 -12.11 -20.88
C GLY A 297 -10.91 -11.25 -19.96
N LYS A 298 -11.68 -11.84 -19.07
CA LYS A 298 -12.45 -11.12 -18.07
C LYS A 298 -11.58 -10.76 -16.89
N TYR A 299 -11.59 -9.47 -16.51
CA TYR A 299 -10.79 -8.94 -15.39
C TYR A 299 -11.65 -8.67 -14.17
N TYR A 300 -10.99 -8.75 -13.00
CA TYR A 300 -11.59 -8.60 -11.69
C TYR A 300 -10.67 -7.74 -10.80
N CYS A 301 -11.20 -6.64 -10.30
CA CYS A 301 -10.50 -5.79 -9.34
C CYS A 301 -10.44 -6.49 -7.97
N LEU A 302 -9.25 -6.68 -7.44
CA LEU A 302 -9.02 -7.38 -6.19
C LEU A 302 -9.11 -6.42 -5.00
N GLU A 303 -8.37 -5.33 -5.07
CA GLU A 303 -8.19 -4.34 -4.00
C GLU A 303 -7.69 -3.01 -4.55
N ALA A 304 -7.69 -1.99 -3.67
CA ALA A 304 -7.09 -0.68 -3.91
C ALA A 304 -6.05 -0.38 -2.83
N ASN A 305 -4.85 0.01 -3.24
CA ASN A 305 -3.74 0.38 -2.36
C ASN A 305 -3.63 1.91 -2.33
N THR A 306 -3.72 2.51 -1.14
CA THR A 306 -3.80 3.97 -0.97
C THR A 306 -2.43 4.65 -0.85
N LEU A 307 -1.40 3.92 -0.45
CA LEU A 307 0.00 4.36 -0.43
C LEU A 307 0.85 3.30 -1.16
N PRO A 308 0.73 3.18 -2.49
CA PRO A 308 1.51 2.21 -3.24
C PRO A 308 3.02 2.46 -3.10
N GLY A 309 3.81 1.37 -3.19
CA GLY A 309 5.25 1.44 -3.05
C GLY A 309 5.92 2.39 -4.02
N MET A 310 6.98 3.04 -3.55
CA MET A 310 7.80 4.01 -4.29
C MET A 310 9.29 3.63 -4.24
N THR A 311 9.58 2.32 -4.40
CA THR A 311 10.94 1.82 -4.61
C THR A 311 11.26 1.73 -6.10
N SER A 312 12.49 1.46 -6.47
CA SER A 312 12.89 1.30 -7.88
C SER A 312 12.22 0.11 -8.60
N THR A 313 11.71 -0.86 -7.82
CA THR A 313 10.99 -2.03 -8.34
C THR A 313 9.47 -1.93 -8.14
N SER A 314 8.96 -0.80 -7.62
CA SER A 314 7.54 -0.62 -7.38
C SER A 314 6.78 -0.35 -8.69
N LEU A 315 5.54 -0.84 -8.75
CA LEU A 315 4.71 -0.83 -9.97
C LEU A 315 4.33 0.60 -10.41
N LEU A 316 3.87 1.45 -9.47
CA LEU A 316 3.43 2.82 -9.79
C LEU A 316 4.54 3.67 -10.45
N PRO A 317 5.80 3.69 -9.98
CA PRO A 317 6.90 4.36 -10.67
C PRO A 317 7.16 3.81 -12.08
N GLN A 318 7.04 2.51 -12.31
CA GLN A 318 7.21 1.90 -13.63
C GLN A 318 6.09 2.30 -14.59
N GLU A 319 4.84 2.31 -14.13
CA GLU A 319 3.67 2.78 -14.89
C GLU A 319 3.82 4.27 -15.26
N ALA A 320 4.29 5.11 -14.34
CA ALA A 320 4.57 6.53 -14.60
C ALA A 320 5.70 6.72 -15.62
N ALA A 321 6.78 5.95 -15.50
CA ALA A 321 7.90 5.98 -16.44
C ALA A 321 7.47 5.59 -17.87
N ALA A 322 6.53 4.66 -18.02
CA ALA A 322 6.00 4.25 -19.32
C ALA A 322 5.26 5.38 -20.07
N VAL A 323 4.84 6.44 -19.36
CA VAL A 323 4.26 7.66 -19.96
C VAL A 323 5.19 8.86 -19.88
N GLY A 324 6.50 8.63 -19.61
CA GLY A 324 7.52 9.67 -19.62
C GLY A 324 7.59 10.54 -18.35
N ILE A 325 6.98 10.11 -17.26
CA ILE A 325 7.07 10.79 -15.95
C ILE A 325 8.24 10.15 -15.17
N SER A 326 9.30 10.94 -14.93
CA SER A 326 10.43 10.48 -14.11
C SER A 326 10.01 10.24 -12.65
N PHE A 327 10.81 9.49 -11.89
CA PHE A 327 10.53 9.26 -10.48
C PHE A 327 10.48 10.56 -9.67
N GLU A 328 11.39 11.49 -9.96
CA GLU A 328 11.45 12.80 -9.33
C GLU A 328 10.22 13.66 -9.68
N ASP A 329 9.75 13.59 -10.95
CA ASP A 329 8.54 14.29 -11.38
C ASP A 329 7.27 13.67 -10.77
N LEU A 330 7.25 12.33 -10.60
CA LEU A 330 6.17 11.64 -9.91
C LEU A 330 6.08 12.08 -8.45
N CYS A 331 7.20 12.10 -7.72
CA CYS A 331 7.25 12.56 -6.33
C CYS A 331 6.79 14.02 -6.21
N GLN A 332 7.27 14.90 -7.11
CA GLN A 332 6.84 16.30 -7.16
C GLN A 332 5.34 16.42 -7.40
N LYS A 333 4.82 15.70 -8.40
CA LYS A 333 3.38 15.73 -8.72
C LYS A 333 2.52 15.28 -7.53
N ILE A 334 2.97 14.26 -6.78
CA ILE A 334 2.26 13.79 -5.58
C ILE A 334 2.27 14.88 -4.49
N VAL A 335 3.38 15.58 -4.30
CA VAL A 335 3.48 16.73 -3.39
C VAL A 335 2.53 17.86 -3.83
N ASP A 336 2.54 18.23 -5.11
CA ASP A 336 1.73 19.35 -5.64
C ASP A 336 0.23 19.11 -5.48
N MET A 337 -0.22 17.85 -5.47
CA MET A 337 -1.63 17.51 -5.23
C MET A 337 -2.07 17.65 -3.77
N ALA A 338 -1.13 17.81 -2.83
CA ALA A 338 -1.41 17.87 -1.40
C ALA A 338 -1.31 19.29 -0.80
N VAL A 339 -0.87 20.29 -1.58
CA VAL A 339 -0.64 21.69 -1.11
C VAL A 339 -1.64 22.71 -1.65
#